data_31cfb1e04c6babd5e7ce23ecba3bbeba
#
_entry.id   31cfb1e04c6babd5e7ce23ecba3bbeba
#
_cell.length_a   1.000
_cell.length_b   1.000
_cell.length_c   1.000
_cell.angle_alpha   90.00
_cell.angle_beta   90.00
_cell.angle_gamma   90.00
#
_symmetry.space_group_name_H-M   'P 1'
#
loop_
_entity.id
_entity.type
_entity.pdbx_description
1 polymer ?
#
loop_
_entity_poly.entity_id
_entity_poly.type
_entity_poly.pdbx_seq_one_letter_code
_entity_poly.pdbx_strand_id
1 'polypeptide(L)'
;MESLRRVLLGLSIDADIVLDLHCDNRGVLHLNTETSVWPQVAPLSCFLGAETALLAEVSGDHPFDEACSTIWPRLAARLGESAPIPSACVAVTVELRGEADVSHELAARDADALIDYLCWRGVISGGPTELPPARCEPTPLAGAIPLTAPHGGVVVYLREPGARVAAGERLADLVEPMTGLVTPLLSPIDGVFYASESRRFVPAGASVLRVAGRTALRQGKLLGQ
;
A
#
# COMPACT_ATOMS: atom_id res chain seq x y z
N MET A 1 12.60 5.93 19.41
CA MET A 1 11.96 5.11 18.34
C MET A 1 11.95 3.61 18.67
N GLU A 2 13.05 3.01 19.08
CA GLU A 2 13.10 1.55 19.36
C GLU A 2 12.14 1.11 20.49
N SER A 3 11.95 1.92 21.54
CA SER A 3 11.01 1.61 22.62
C SER A 3 9.55 1.58 22.16
N LEU A 4 9.13 2.49 21.27
CA LEU A 4 7.78 2.50 20.70
C LEU A 4 7.51 1.27 19.84
N ARG A 5 8.47 0.92 18.95
CA ARG A 5 8.36 -0.30 18.13
C ARG A 5 8.19 -1.55 18.99
N ARG A 6 8.93 -1.66 20.10
CA ARG A 6 8.81 -2.80 21.03
C ARG A 6 7.45 -2.85 21.73
N VAL A 7 6.91 -1.71 22.12
CA VAL A 7 5.57 -1.64 22.72
C VAL A 7 4.52 -2.07 21.72
N LEU A 8 4.53 -1.50 20.51
CA LEU A 8 3.57 -1.85 19.45
C LEU A 8 3.66 -3.34 19.09
N LEU A 9 4.87 -3.86 18.90
CA LEU A 9 5.04 -5.29 18.60
C LEU A 9 4.58 -6.17 19.77
N GLY A 10 4.82 -5.76 21.02
CA GLY A 10 4.35 -6.48 22.21
C GLY A 10 2.84 -6.53 22.34
N LEU A 11 2.13 -5.53 21.79
CA LEU A 11 0.65 -5.49 21.76
C LEU A 11 0.04 -6.28 20.59
N SER A 12 0.82 -6.57 19.56
CA SER A 12 0.33 -7.16 18.31
C SER A 12 0.83 -8.57 18.03
N ILE A 13 1.89 -9.02 18.72
CA ILE A 13 2.58 -10.27 18.36
C ILE A 13 1.71 -11.53 18.49
N ASP A 14 0.73 -11.51 19.37
CA ASP A 14 -0.23 -12.59 19.60
C ASP A 14 -1.64 -12.28 19.04
N ALA A 15 -1.78 -11.20 18.29
CA ALA A 15 -3.03 -10.86 17.62
C ALA A 15 -3.23 -11.73 16.37
N ASP A 16 -4.46 -12.19 16.12
CA ASP A 16 -4.82 -12.92 14.91
C ASP A 16 -4.76 -12.02 13.66
N ILE A 17 -5.15 -10.74 13.82
CA ILE A 17 -5.23 -9.76 12.74
C ILE A 17 -4.67 -8.42 13.23
N VAL A 18 -3.81 -7.81 12.44
CA VAL A 18 -3.29 -6.46 12.65
C VAL A 18 -3.62 -5.61 11.43
N LEU A 19 -4.43 -4.57 11.62
CA LEU A 19 -4.78 -3.59 10.61
C LEU A 19 -4.06 -2.28 10.94
N ASP A 20 -2.98 -2.00 10.22
CA ASP A 20 -2.19 -0.78 10.38
C ASP A 20 -2.76 0.29 9.45
N LEU A 21 -3.55 1.22 10.02
CA LEU A 21 -4.30 2.20 9.23
C LEU A 21 -3.44 3.44 8.96
N HIS A 22 -3.22 3.69 7.70
CA HIS A 22 -2.43 4.80 7.15
C HIS A 22 -3.23 5.63 6.14
N CYS A 23 -2.63 6.67 5.65
CA CYS A 23 -3.02 7.38 4.43
C CYS A 23 -1.77 7.87 3.69
N ASP A 24 -1.87 7.95 2.37
CA ASP A 24 -0.86 8.61 1.55
C ASP A 24 -1.10 10.14 1.51
N ASN A 25 -0.19 10.93 0.97
CA ASN A 25 -0.43 12.36 0.74
C ASN A 25 -1.64 12.58 -0.18
N ARG A 26 -1.69 11.86 -1.30
CA ARG A 26 -2.82 11.70 -2.24
C ARG A 26 -2.75 10.31 -2.83
N GLY A 27 -3.82 9.56 -2.77
CA GLY A 27 -3.81 8.20 -3.29
C GLY A 27 -5.19 7.58 -3.40
N VAL A 28 -5.26 6.45 -4.06
CA VAL A 28 -6.42 5.55 -3.97
C VAL A 28 -6.34 4.72 -2.70
N LEU A 29 -7.45 4.11 -2.31
CA LEU A 29 -7.41 3.09 -1.27
C LEU A 29 -6.58 1.90 -1.76
N HIS A 30 -5.51 1.60 -1.06
CA HIS A 30 -4.62 0.50 -1.41
C HIS A 30 -4.06 -0.23 -0.18
N LEU A 31 -3.57 -1.43 -0.40
CA LEU A 31 -3.06 -2.31 0.65
C LEU A 31 -1.59 -2.62 0.39
N ASN A 32 -0.80 -2.70 1.47
CA ASN A 32 0.53 -3.29 1.46
C ASN A 32 0.54 -4.46 2.43
N THR A 33 1.01 -5.63 1.99
CA THR A 33 1.09 -6.81 2.86
C THR A 33 2.10 -7.82 2.33
N GLU A 34 2.39 -8.80 3.16
CA GLU A 34 3.25 -9.93 2.80
C GLU A 34 2.52 -10.90 1.85
N THR A 35 3.24 -11.40 0.86
CA THR A 35 2.70 -12.34 -0.13
C THR A 35 2.08 -13.58 0.52
N SER A 36 2.67 -14.09 1.59
CA SER A 36 2.23 -15.32 2.28
C SER A 36 0.87 -15.18 2.96
N VAL A 37 0.50 -13.98 3.41
CA VAL A 37 -0.79 -13.72 4.08
C VAL A 37 -1.87 -13.19 3.14
N TRP A 38 -1.54 -12.94 1.88
CA TRP A 38 -2.48 -12.41 0.88
C TRP A 38 -3.81 -13.19 0.78
N PRO A 39 -3.84 -14.54 0.79
CA PRO A 39 -5.10 -15.28 0.73
C PRO A 39 -6.09 -14.90 1.84
N GLN A 40 -5.58 -14.49 3.01
CA GLN A 40 -6.39 -14.06 4.14
C GLN A 40 -6.73 -12.56 4.08
N VAL A 41 -5.90 -11.74 3.41
CA VAL A 41 -6.09 -10.30 3.21
C VAL A 41 -6.96 -9.99 1.98
N ALA A 42 -6.99 -10.86 0.97
CA ALA A 42 -7.77 -10.65 -0.24
C ALA A 42 -9.26 -10.30 0.02
N PRO A 43 -9.98 -10.93 0.98
CA PRO A 43 -11.32 -10.49 1.34
C PRO A 43 -11.39 -9.05 1.85
N LEU A 44 -10.39 -8.58 2.60
CA LEU A 44 -10.33 -7.19 3.05
C LEU A 44 -10.28 -6.22 1.86
N SER A 45 -9.47 -6.54 0.84
CA SER A 45 -9.40 -5.73 -0.38
C SER A 45 -10.76 -5.62 -1.09
N CYS A 46 -11.56 -6.69 -1.05
CA CYS A 46 -12.90 -6.70 -1.62
C CYS A 46 -13.87 -5.82 -0.82
N PHE A 47 -13.92 -5.97 0.50
CA PHE A 47 -14.80 -5.18 1.36
C PHE A 47 -14.47 -3.69 1.32
N LEU A 48 -13.21 -3.33 1.41
CA LEU A 48 -12.75 -1.94 1.32
C LEU A 48 -12.88 -1.37 -0.10
N GLY A 49 -12.96 -2.23 -1.12
CA GLY A 49 -12.93 -1.82 -2.52
C GLY A 49 -11.57 -1.25 -2.91
N ALA A 50 -10.48 -1.89 -2.47
CA ALA A 50 -9.12 -1.45 -2.76
C ALA A 50 -8.85 -1.44 -4.27
N GLU A 51 -8.22 -0.39 -4.76
CA GLU A 51 -7.90 -0.19 -6.17
C GLU A 51 -6.50 -0.70 -6.54
N THR A 52 -5.69 -0.96 -5.53
CA THR A 52 -4.34 -1.54 -5.68
C THR A 52 -4.02 -2.35 -4.43
N ALA A 53 -3.33 -3.48 -4.60
CA ALA A 53 -2.76 -4.27 -3.53
C ALA A 53 -1.31 -4.61 -3.88
N LEU A 54 -0.37 -4.22 -3.03
CA LEU A 54 1.06 -4.33 -3.25
C LEU A 54 1.62 -5.42 -2.33
N LEU A 55 2.18 -6.47 -2.94
CA LEU A 55 2.68 -7.63 -2.21
C LEU A 55 4.21 -7.69 -2.23
N ALA A 56 4.80 -8.02 -1.09
CA ALA A 56 6.22 -8.31 -0.98
C ALA A 56 6.47 -9.52 -0.08
N GLU A 57 7.53 -10.28 -0.33
CA GLU A 57 8.04 -11.24 0.64
C GLU A 57 8.84 -10.52 1.74
N VAL A 58 9.59 -9.52 1.34
CA VAL A 58 10.36 -8.62 2.21
C VAL A 58 10.44 -7.25 1.53
N SER A 59 9.97 -6.21 2.20
CA SER A 59 10.02 -4.83 1.68
C SER A 59 11.38 -4.16 1.84
N GLY A 60 12.18 -4.65 2.80
CA GLY A 60 13.53 -4.16 3.07
C GLY A 60 13.64 -3.02 4.09
N ASP A 61 12.52 -2.49 4.58
CA ASP A 61 12.48 -1.40 5.58
C ASP A 61 11.89 -1.81 6.93
N HIS A 62 11.48 -3.08 7.07
CA HIS A 62 10.88 -3.63 8.29
C HIS A 62 9.69 -2.80 8.79
N PRO A 63 8.64 -2.57 7.96
CA PRO A 63 7.44 -1.91 8.40
C PRO A 63 6.73 -2.72 9.48
N PHE A 64 5.76 -2.12 10.15
CA PHE A 64 5.13 -2.72 11.32
C PHE A 64 4.33 -3.99 10.98
N ASP A 65 3.58 -3.97 9.89
CA ASP A 65 2.84 -5.14 9.38
C ASP A 65 3.77 -6.32 9.08
N GLU A 66 4.90 -6.06 8.39
CA GLU A 66 5.92 -7.08 8.10
C GLU A 66 6.57 -7.62 9.39
N ALA A 67 6.80 -6.77 10.39
CA ALA A 67 7.33 -7.20 11.67
C ALA A 67 6.37 -8.12 12.44
N CYS A 68 5.05 -7.95 12.27
CA CYS A 68 4.02 -8.80 12.89
C CYS A 68 3.84 -10.15 12.17
N SER A 69 3.84 -10.16 10.84
CA SER A 69 3.51 -11.36 10.04
C SER A 69 4.71 -12.26 9.75
N THR A 70 5.89 -11.71 9.44
CA THR A 70 7.03 -12.49 8.92
C THR A 70 7.67 -13.44 9.93
N ILE A 71 7.47 -13.23 11.22
CA ILE A 71 8.07 -14.07 12.27
C ILE A 71 7.56 -15.52 12.18
N TRP A 72 6.29 -15.71 11.86
CA TRP A 72 5.62 -17.01 11.86
C TRP A 72 6.13 -17.93 10.75
N PRO A 73 6.15 -17.54 9.46
CA PRO A 73 6.72 -18.37 8.40
C PRO A 73 8.22 -18.60 8.58
N ARG A 74 8.97 -17.64 9.16
CA ARG A 74 10.39 -17.84 9.46
C ARG A 74 10.62 -18.87 10.57
N LEU A 75 9.78 -18.88 11.60
CA LEU A 75 9.81 -19.89 12.64
C LEU A 75 9.44 -21.27 12.08
N ALA A 76 8.39 -21.35 11.26
CA ALA A 76 7.99 -22.59 10.60
C ALA A 76 9.12 -23.15 9.75
N ALA A 77 9.76 -22.33 8.93
CA ALA A 77 10.91 -22.73 8.11
C ALA A 77 12.10 -23.21 8.94
N ARG A 78 12.34 -22.59 10.12
CA ARG A 78 13.46 -22.94 11.00
C ARG A 78 13.23 -24.24 11.78
N LEU A 79 11.99 -24.48 12.22
CA LEU A 79 11.65 -25.64 13.07
C LEU A 79 11.24 -26.87 12.27
N GLY A 80 10.85 -26.69 11.01
CA GLY A 80 10.45 -27.76 10.12
C GLY A 80 9.21 -28.52 10.59
N GLU A 81 9.01 -29.73 10.09
CA GLU A 81 7.85 -30.57 10.37
C GLU A 81 7.74 -31.04 11.84
N SER A 82 8.84 -30.98 12.60
CA SER A 82 8.87 -31.41 13.98
C SER A 82 8.07 -30.51 14.94
N ALA A 83 7.83 -29.26 14.53
CA ALA A 83 7.04 -28.29 15.30
C ALA A 83 6.22 -27.45 14.30
N PRO A 84 5.03 -27.89 13.91
CA PRO A 84 4.19 -27.15 12.97
C PRO A 84 3.78 -25.82 13.58
N ILE A 85 4.24 -24.72 12.99
CA ILE A 85 3.90 -23.34 13.37
C ILE A 85 2.82 -22.85 12.43
N PRO A 86 1.61 -22.51 12.92
CA PRO A 86 0.58 -21.92 12.09
C PRO A 86 0.95 -20.50 11.68
N SER A 87 0.38 -20.00 10.59
CA SER A 87 0.39 -18.58 10.26
C SER A 87 -0.52 -17.87 11.27
N ALA A 88 0.05 -17.30 12.31
CA ALA A 88 -0.70 -16.84 13.47
C ALA A 88 -1.17 -15.39 13.37
N CYS A 89 -0.44 -14.50 12.72
CA CYS A 89 -0.80 -13.08 12.58
C CYS A 89 -0.97 -12.71 11.10
N VAL A 90 -2.13 -12.18 10.76
CA VAL A 90 -2.40 -11.55 9.46
C VAL A 90 -2.25 -10.05 9.62
N ALA A 91 -1.13 -9.50 9.17
CA ALA A 91 -0.88 -8.08 9.26
C ALA A 91 -0.92 -7.42 7.88
N VAL A 92 -1.51 -6.24 7.82
CA VAL A 92 -1.67 -5.47 6.58
C VAL A 92 -1.65 -3.97 6.87
N THR A 93 -0.92 -3.22 6.06
CA THR A 93 -1.03 -1.76 6.01
C THR A 93 -2.16 -1.39 5.06
N VAL A 94 -3.13 -0.63 5.57
CA VAL A 94 -4.30 -0.13 4.84
C VAL A 94 -4.13 1.36 4.62
N GLU A 95 -3.84 1.75 3.40
CA GLU A 95 -3.75 3.15 3.00
C GLU A 95 -5.13 3.67 2.62
N LEU A 96 -5.76 4.39 3.56
CA LEU A 96 -7.12 4.92 3.42
C LEU A 96 -7.15 6.18 2.54
N ARG A 97 -6.66 6.08 1.30
CA ARG A 97 -6.60 7.18 0.31
C ARG A 97 -5.59 8.28 0.68
N GLY A 98 -5.93 9.55 0.40
CA GLY A 98 -5.10 10.71 0.70
C GLY A 98 -5.43 11.36 2.04
N GLU A 99 -4.47 12.11 2.60
CA GLU A 99 -4.58 12.81 3.88
C GLU A 99 -5.75 13.82 3.94
N ALA A 100 -6.19 14.31 2.76
CA ALA A 100 -7.30 15.26 2.64
C ALA A 100 -8.67 14.56 2.46
N ASP A 101 -8.70 13.23 2.29
CA ASP A 101 -9.92 12.46 2.04
C ASP A 101 -10.63 12.13 3.36
N VAL A 102 -11.09 13.17 4.05
CA VAL A 102 -11.74 13.09 5.36
C VAL A 102 -13.20 13.51 5.24
N SER A 103 -14.11 12.56 5.49
CA SER A 103 -15.54 12.83 5.60
C SER A 103 -16.23 11.78 6.48
N HIS A 104 -17.39 12.12 7.03
CA HIS A 104 -18.21 11.15 7.79
C HIS A 104 -18.64 9.97 6.92
N GLU A 105 -18.91 10.19 5.64
CA GLU A 105 -19.32 9.16 4.69
C GLU A 105 -18.19 8.15 4.46
N LEU A 106 -16.97 8.64 4.19
CA LEU A 106 -15.79 7.79 4.02
C LEU A 106 -15.48 7.01 5.30
N ALA A 107 -15.52 7.67 6.45
CA ALA A 107 -15.24 7.05 7.74
C ALA A 107 -16.25 5.92 8.06
N ALA A 108 -17.54 6.16 7.84
CA ALA A 108 -18.57 5.15 8.05
C ALA A 108 -18.39 3.96 7.12
N ARG A 109 -18.20 4.22 5.81
CA ARG A 109 -17.98 3.17 4.81
C ARG A 109 -16.76 2.31 5.13
N ASP A 110 -15.65 2.93 5.50
CA ASP A 110 -14.42 2.21 5.81
C ASP A 110 -14.58 1.40 7.11
N ALA A 111 -15.23 1.96 8.14
CA ALA A 111 -15.51 1.25 9.38
C ALA A 111 -16.43 0.03 9.15
N ASP A 112 -17.50 0.18 8.36
CA ASP A 112 -18.39 -0.92 7.99
C ASP A 112 -17.64 -2.03 7.25
N ALA A 113 -16.77 -1.67 6.29
CA ALA A 113 -15.96 -2.62 5.53
C ALA A 113 -14.96 -3.38 6.42
N LEU A 114 -14.36 -2.72 7.39
CA LEU A 114 -13.47 -3.36 8.36
C LEU A 114 -14.22 -4.33 9.26
N ILE A 115 -15.41 -3.95 9.74
CA ILE A 115 -16.29 -4.83 10.54
C ILE A 115 -16.74 -6.04 9.72
N ASP A 116 -17.17 -5.82 8.47
CA ASP A 116 -17.57 -6.90 7.57
C ASP A 116 -16.43 -7.90 7.33
N TYR A 117 -15.21 -7.41 7.14
CA TYR A 117 -14.03 -8.27 7.05
C TYR A 117 -13.79 -9.08 8.33
N LEU A 118 -13.91 -8.46 9.52
CA LEU A 118 -13.74 -9.17 10.80
C LEU A 118 -14.82 -10.22 11.01
N CYS A 119 -16.07 -9.94 10.58
CA CYS A 119 -17.15 -10.92 10.55
C CYS A 119 -16.83 -12.08 9.57
N TRP A 120 -16.38 -11.75 8.36
CA TRP A 120 -15.97 -12.74 7.36
C TRP A 120 -14.86 -13.66 7.85
N ARG A 121 -13.93 -13.12 8.63
CA ARG A 121 -12.85 -13.88 9.26
C ARG A 121 -13.29 -14.68 10.50
N GLY A 122 -14.54 -14.53 10.93
CA GLY A 122 -15.09 -15.21 12.11
C GLY A 122 -14.64 -14.64 13.46
N VAL A 123 -14.02 -13.47 13.48
CA VAL A 123 -13.62 -12.75 14.71
C VAL A 123 -14.85 -12.18 15.41
N ILE A 124 -15.81 -11.68 14.64
CA ILE A 124 -17.08 -11.15 15.11
C ILE A 124 -18.19 -12.01 14.50
N SER A 125 -19.24 -12.28 15.28
CA SER A 125 -20.40 -13.05 14.81
C SER A 125 -21.31 -12.19 13.93
N GLY A 126 -21.93 -12.77 12.90
CA GLY A 126 -22.80 -12.10 11.94
C GLY A 126 -22.04 -11.65 10.69
N GLY A 127 -22.55 -10.61 10.03
CA GLY A 127 -21.92 -10.00 8.85
C GLY A 127 -22.36 -10.61 7.53
N PRO A 128 -21.69 -10.21 6.42
CA PRO A 128 -22.06 -10.60 5.06
C PRO A 128 -21.82 -12.08 4.79
N THR A 129 -22.69 -12.68 3.96
CA THR A 129 -22.58 -14.07 3.50
C THR A 129 -21.90 -14.17 2.13
N GLU A 130 -21.72 -13.04 1.44
CA GLU A 130 -21.12 -12.96 0.12
C GLU A 130 -19.95 -11.98 0.12
N LEU A 131 -18.89 -12.36 -0.60
CA LEU A 131 -17.72 -11.50 -0.78
C LEU A 131 -17.99 -10.51 -1.93
N PRO A 132 -17.79 -9.20 -1.72
CA PRO A 132 -17.87 -8.22 -2.81
C PRO A 132 -16.84 -8.52 -3.92
N PRO A 133 -17.09 -8.13 -5.17
CA PRO A 133 -16.16 -8.33 -6.26
C PRO A 133 -14.85 -7.55 -6.01
N ALA A 134 -13.72 -8.18 -6.29
CA ALA A 134 -12.42 -7.52 -6.25
C ALA A 134 -12.34 -6.41 -7.31
N ARG A 135 -11.79 -5.25 -6.95
CA ARG A 135 -11.55 -4.14 -7.88
C ARG A 135 -10.14 -4.14 -8.47
N CYS A 136 -9.20 -4.84 -7.84
CA CYS A 136 -7.83 -4.96 -8.32
C CYS A 136 -7.34 -6.39 -8.22
N GLU A 137 -6.35 -6.70 -9.06
CA GLU A 137 -5.47 -7.85 -8.91
C GLU A 137 -4.25 -7.42 -8.10
N PRO A 138 -3.71 -8.27 -7.22
CA PRO A 138 -2.49 -7.95 -6.50
C PRO A 138 -1.31 -7.83 -7.44
N THR A 139 -0.41 -6.89 -7.14
CA THR A 139 0.82 -6.65 -7.90
C THR A 139 2.03 -6.70 -6.97
N PRO A 140 3.21 -7.07 -7.47
CA PRO A 140 4.39 -7.05 -6.62
C PRO A 140 4.74 -5.60 -6.20
N LEU A 141 5.06 -5.39 -4.93
CA LEU A 141 5.57 -4.09 -4.45
C LEU A 141 6.83 -3.65 -5.23
N ALA A 142 7.65 -4.61 -5.65
CA ALA A 142 8.79 -4.38 -6.53
C ALA A 142 8.41 -3.88 -7.93
N GLY A 143 7.13 -3.96 -8.30
CA GLY A 143 6.56 -3.41 -9.53
C GLY A 143 5.98 -2.00 -9.35
N ALA A 144 5.94 -1.48 -8.12
CA ALA A 144 5.54 -0.11 -7.84
C ALA A 144 6.72 0.83 -8.09
N ILE A 145 6.65 1.66 -9.13
CA ILE A 145 7.75 2.52 -9.57
C ILE A 145 7.45 3.98 -9.18
N PRO A 146 8.29 4.60 -8.33
CA PRO A 146 8.20 6.03 -8.06
C PRO A 146 8.78 6.84 -9.24
N LEU A 147 8.12 7.95 -9.57
CA LEU A 147 8.68 8.99 -10.41
C LEU A 147 9.22 10.11 -9.53
N THR A 148 10.47 10.48 -9.75
CA THR A 148 11.15 11.53 -9.01
C THR A 148 11.28 12.81 -9.84
N ALA A 149 11.28 13.96 -9.18
CA ALA A 149 11.48 15.26 -9.81
C ALA A 149 12.94 15.40 -10.28
N PRO A 150 13.22 15.61 -11.58
CA PRO A 150 14.58 15.78 -12.07
C PRO A 150 15.22 17.12 -11.65
N HIS A 151 14.40 18.11 -11.31
CA HIS A 151 14.81 19.41 -10.77
C HIS A 151 13.75 19.95 -9.82
N GLY A 152 14.02 21.01 -9.10
CA GLY A 152 13.01 21.71 -8.30
C GLY A 152 11.95 22.38 -9.19
N GLY A 153 10.69 22.37 -8.76
CA GLY A 153 9.64 23.01 -9.56
C GLY A 153 8.24 22.78 -9.03
N VAL A 154 7.25 23.30 -9.75
CA VAL A 154 5.82 23.14 -9.47
C VAL A 154 5.27 21.99 -10.30
N VAL A 155 4.67 21.01 -9.63
CA VAL A 155 4.03 19.86 -10.28
C VAL A 155 2.61 20.21 -10.70
N VAL A 156 2.30 20.00 -11.97
CA VAL A 156 0.96 20.11 -12.56
C VAL A 156 0.53 18.71 -12.98
N TYR A 157 -0.33 18.07 -12.19
CA TYR A 157 -0.84 16.74 -12.53
C TYR A 157 -1.83 16.81 -13.71
N LEU A 158 -1.68 15.90 -14.66
CA LEU A 158 -2.53 15.72 -15.83
C LEU A 158 -3.43 14.48 -15.71
N ARG A 159 -3.10 13.63 -14.75
CA ARG A 159 -3.89 12.45 -14.36
C ARG A 159 -4.11 12.47 -12.85
N GLU A 160 -5.13 11.80 -12.40
CA GLU A 160 -5.45 11.62 -10.98
C GLU A 160 -5.12 10.19 -10.53
N PRO A 161 -4.83 9.98 -9.23
CA PRO A 161 -4.74 8.64 -8.67
C PRO A 161 -5.99 7.80 -9.02
N GLY A 162 -5.79 6.52 -9.33
CA GLY A 162 -6.80 5.60 -9.85
C GLY A 162 -6.75 5.43 -11.38
N ALA A 163 -6.11 6.34 -12.11
CA ALA A 163 -6.00 6.21 -13.55
C ALA A 163 -5.14 5.01 -13.97
N ARG A 164 -5.65 4.22 -14.95
CA ARG A 164 -4.82 3.26 -15.69
C ARG A 164 -4.00 4.02 -16.70
N VAL A 165 -2.71 3.76 -16.72
CA VAL A 165 -1.73 4.50 -17.52
C VAL A 165 -0.84 3.55 -18.33
N ALA A 166 -0.39 4.03 -19.49
CA ALA A 166 0.54 3.31 -20.35
C ALA A 166 1.99 3.82 -20.15
N ALA A 167 2.97 2.97 -20.39
CA ALA A 167 4.37 3.38 -20.46
C ALA A 167 4.56 4.51 -21.46
N GLY A 168 5.28 5.58 -21.04
CA GLY A 168 5.46 6.80 -21.86
C GLY A 168 4.30 7.79 -21.81
N GLU A 169 3.18 7.48 -21.17
CA GLU A 169 2.07 8.42 -20.98
C GLU A 169 2.48 9.56 -20.05
N ARG A 170 2.14 10.80 -20.43
CA ARG A 170 2.44 12.00 -19.66
C ARG A 170 1.45 12.13 -18.49
N LEU A 171 1.97 12.02 -17.26
CA LEU A 171 1.17 12.01 -16.04
C LEU A 171 1.15 13.36 -15.34
N ALA A 172 2.23 14.11 -15.45
CA ALA A 172 2.36 15.43 -14.86
C ALA A 172 3.39 16.28 -15.64
N ASP A 173 3.39 17.56 -15.36
CA ASP A 173 4.41 18.53 -15.76
C ASP A 173 5.14 19.05 -14.54
N LEU A 174 6.45 19.15 -14.63
CA LEU A 174 7.26 19.88 -13.67
C LEU A 174 7.68 21.20 -14.28
N VAL A 175 7.18 22.29 -13.71
CA VAL A 175 7.45 23.67 -14.20
C VAL A 175 8.49 24.31 -13.30
N GLU A 176 9.62 24.71 -13.89
CA GLU A 176 10.64 25.52 -13.21
C GLU A 176 10.18 26.98 -13.22
N PRO A 177 9.87 27.61 -12.04
CA PRO A 177 9.16 28.88 -12.00
C PRO A 177 10.00 30.11 -12.45
N MET A 178 11.32 30.03 -12.42
CA MET A 178 12.18 31.15 -12.80
C MET A 178 12.39 31.27 -14.31
N THR A 179 12.42 30.14 -15.01
CA THR A 179 12.67 30.08 -16.46
C THR A 179 11.43 29.75 -17.27
N GLY A 180 10.40 29.20 -16.62
CA GLY A 180 9.22 28.67 -17.28
C GLY A 180 9.46 27.33 -18.02
N LEU A 181 10.61 26.67 -17.78
CA LEU A 181 10.89 25.38 -18.36
C LEU A 181 9.86 24.34 -17.89
N VAL A 182 9.25 23.65 -18.84
CA VAL A 182 8.29 22.57 -18.58
C VAL A 182 8.93 21.24 -18.91
N THR A 183 9.07 20.38 -17.88
CA THR A 183 9.59 19.02 -18.02
C THR A 183 8.45 18.02 -17.85
N PRO A 184 8.11 17.22 -18.88
CA PRO A 184 7.07 16.22 -18.75
C PRO A 184 7.54 15.06 -17.87
N LEU A 185 6.67 14.60 -16.95
CA LEU A 185 6.85 13.40 -16.15
C LEU A 185 6.04 12.27 -16.79
N LEU A 186 6.75 11.31 -17.36
CA LEU A 186 6.16 10.20 -18.12
C LEU A 186 6.09 8.94 -17.28
N SER A 187 5.04 8.15 -17.43
CA SER A 187 4.95 6.83 -16.78
C SER A 187 6.08 5.92 -17.26
N PRO A 188 6.84 5.30 -16.36
CA PRO A 188 7.90 4.38 -16.75
C PRO A 188 7.36 3.01 -17.20
N ILE A 189 6.12 2.67 -16.85
CA ILE A 189 5.50 1.36 -17.04
C ILE A 189 4.01 1.48 -17.31
N ASP A 190 3.41 0.42 -17.83
CA ASP A 190 1.96 0.22 -17.81
C ASP A 190 1.52 -0.12 -16.38
N GLY A 191 0.41 0.49 -15.92
CA GLY A 191 -0.04 0.20 -14.56
C GLY A 191 -1.18 1.08 -14.08
N VAL A 192 -1.27 1.20 -12.75
CA VAL A 192 -2.21 2.10 -12.07
C VAL A 192 -1.40 3.21 -11.39
N PHE A 193 -1.71 4.45 -11.69
CA PHE A 193 -1.22 5.59 -10.94
C PHE A 193 -1.95 5.60 -9.60
N TYR A 194 -1.32 5.18 -8.50
CA TYR A 194 -2.03 4.92 -7.26
C TYR A 194 -1.80 5.96 -6.16
N ALA A 195 -0.67 6.68 -6.19
CA ALA A 195 -0.33 7.67 -5.16
C ALA A 195 0.52 8.81 -5.71
N SER A 196 0.41 10.00 -5.11
CA SER A 196 1.19 11.19 -5.48
C SER A 196 1.43 12.11 -4.29
N GLU A 197 2.39 13.03 -4.45
CA GLU A 197 2.65 14.10 -3.50
C GLU A 197 1.51 15.13 -3.53
N SER A 198 1.07 15.60 -2.35
CA SER A 198 0.06 16.64 -2.21
C SER A 198 0.65 18.04 -2.43
N ARG A 199 1.90 18.24 -2.03
CA ARG A 199 2.61 19.50 -2.22
C ARG A 199 2.94 19.71 -3.69
N ARG A 200 2.58 20.89 -4.20
CA ARG A 200 2.82 21.19 -5.61
C ARG A 200 4.25 21.63 -5.90
N PHE A 201 4.93 22.29 -4.96
CA PHE A 201 6.34 22.61 -5.11
C PHE A 201 7.20 21.48 -4.50
N VAL A 202 8.08 20.91 -5.33
CA VAL A 202 8.95 19.79 -4.93
C VAL A 202 10.42 20.12 -5.23
N PRO A 203 11.36 19.70 -4.37
CA PRO A 203 12.78 19.78 -4.68
C PRO A 203 13.21 18.69 -5.68
N ALA A 204 14.39 18.84 -6.27
CA ALA A 204 15.02 17.80 -7.07
C ALA A 204 15.16 16.48 -6.28
N GLY A 205 14.89 15.37 -6.91
CA GLY A 205 14.97 14.03 -6.30
C GLY A 205 13.75 13.63 -5.44
N ALA A 206 12.80 14.54 -5.18
CA ALA A 206 11.58 14.19 -4.45
C ALA A 206 10.73 13.20 -5.25
N SER A 207 10.12 12.23 -4.57
CA SER A 207 9.11 11.35 -5.16
C SER A 207 7.84 12.16 -5.44
N VAL A 208 7.39 12.19 -6.69
CA VAL A 208 6.23 12.98 -7.14
C VAL A 208 4.97 12.12 -7.22
N LEU A 209 5.09 10.96 -7.82
CA LEU A 209 3.98 10.04 -8.00
C LEU A 209 4.49 8.58 -8.10
N ARG A 210 3.57 7.63 -7.98
CA ARG A 210 3.88 6.19 -8.02
C ARG A 210 2.91 5.46 -8.93
N VAL A 211 3.45 4.56 -9.75
CA VAL A 211 2.69 3.70 -10.66
C VAL A 211 2.91 2.24 -10.28
N ALA A 212 1.84 1.51 -10.02
CA ALA A 212 1.87 0.09 -9.70
C ALA A 212 1.72 -0.75 -10.98
N GLY A 213 2.76 -1.49 -11.33
CA GLY A 213 2.79 -2.39 -12.48
C GLY A 213 2.87 -3.86 -12.08
N ARG A 214 2.61 -4.75 -13.03
CA ARG A 214 2.53 -6.20 -12.80
C ARG A 214 3.88 -6.91 -12.71
N THR A 215 4.95 -6.27 -13.18
CA THR A 215 6.29 -6.88 -13.24
C THR A 215 7.18 -6.31 -12.15
N ALA A 216 7.83 -7.19 -11.38
CA ALA A 216 8.83 -6.78 -10.40
C ALA A 216 10.08 -6.24 -11.11
N LEU A 217 10.37 -4.95 -10.95
CA LEU A 217 11.48 -4.25 -11.59
C LEU A 217 12.49 -3.67 -10.59
N ARG A 218 12.10 -3.55 -9.30
CA ARG A 218 12.94 -3.00 -8.23
C ARG A 218 13.50 -4.11 -7.37
N GLN A 219 14.62 -3.85 -6.70
CA GLN A 219 15.25 -4.74 -5.73
C GLN A 219 15.71 -3.93 -4.51
N GLY A 220 15.96 -4.62 -3.40
CA GLY A 220 16.41 -4.01 -2.15
C GLY A 220 15.27 -3.35 -1.37
N LYS A 221 15.49 -2.13 -0.90
CA LYS A 221 14.46 -1.38 -0.16
C LYS A 221 13.36 -0.90 -1.09
N LEU A 222 12.13 -1.33 -0.83
CA LEU A 222 10.99 -1.06 -1.70
C LEU A 222 10.07 0.06 -1.17
N LEU A 223 10.03 0.30 0.15
CA LEU A 223 9.17 1.30 0.80
C LEU A 223 9.90 2.62 1.08
N GLY A 224 11.20 2.60 1.33
CA GLY A 224 12.01 3.80 1.55
C GLY A 224 12.33 4.55 0.24
N GLN A 225 12.56 5.88 0.36
CA GLN A 225 13.14 6.71 -0.70
C GLN A 225 14.63 6.44 -0.85
#